data_c48950bb6c2c4584fc4e16160e9d5ff9
#
_entry.id   c48950bb6c2c4584fc4e16160e9d5ff9
#
_cell.length_a   1.000
_cell.length_b   1.000
_cell.length_c   1.000
_cell.angle_alpha   90.00
_cell.angle_beta   90.00
_cell.angle_gamma   90.00
#
_symmetry.space_group_name_H-M   'P 1'
#
loop_
_entity.id
_entity.type
_entity.pdbx_description
1 polymer ?
#
loop_
_entity_poly.entity_id
_entity_poly.type
_entity_poly.pdbx_seq_one_letter_code
_entity_poly.pdbx_strand_id
1 'polypeptide(L)'
;MLRIAVQSKGRLFEDTMALFAEADIKLSTSKRTLLTQSSNFPVEVLFLRDDDIPQSVASGVADLGIVGENEFVERNEKADIIYRLGFSKCRLSLAIHKEEEYDGPSWFNGKKIATSYPGILQTYLDKQGINADIHVITGSVEIAPGIGLSDAIFDIVSSGSTLISNNLKEVEIIMKSEALLIGNPNLTAEKKEILEELLFRIKAVKAAEDKKYVLMNAPTDKVKDIIEVLPGVKSPTIMPLATEGWSSVHTVIDQKCFWEIIGKLKALGAQGILVLPIEKMIL
;
A
#
# COMPACT_ATOMS: atom_id res chain seq x y z
N MET A 1 9.64 -13.64 21.00
CA MET A 1 9.37 -12.26 20.53
C MET A 1 9.81 -12.15 19.10
N LEU A 2 9.03 -11.49 18.25
CA LEU A 2 9.27 -11.31 16.81
C LEU A 2 9.79 -9.88 16.56
N ARG A 3 10.93 -9.73 15.88
CA ARG A 3 11.51 -8.42 15.55
C ARG A 3 11.14 -8.00 14.15
N ILE A 4 10.54 -6.81 14.01
CA ILE A 4 10.08 -6.25 12.74
C ILE A 4 10.89 -5.00 12.43
N ALA A 5 11.64 -4.98 11.32
CA ALA A 5 12.31 -3.80 10.82
C ALA A 5 11.33 -2.93 10.02
N VAL A 6 11.29 -1.63 10.32
CA VAL A 6 10.43 -0.66 9.64
C VAL A 6 11.19 0.61 9.33
N GLN A 7 10.74 1.36 8.35
CA GLN A 7 11.32 2.67 8.03
C GLN A 7 11.15 3.64 9.21
N SER A 8 12.17 4.46 9.48
CA SER A 8 12.21 5.36 10.65
C SER A 8 11.46 6.68 10.46
N LYS A 9 11.10 7.04 9.22
CA LYS A 9 10.42 8.30 8.86
C LYS A 9 9.80 8.22 7.46
N GLY A 10 8.92 9.16 7.14
CA GLY A 10 8.29 9.26 5.83
C GLY A 10 6.97 8.51 5.75
N ARG A 11 6.38 8.48 4.54
CA ARG A 11 5.03 7.96 4.32
C ARG A 11 4.89 6.49 4.70
N LEU A 12 5.85 5.66 4.32
CA LEU A 12 5.83 4.23 4.65
C LEU A 12 5.84 4.00 6.17
N PHE A 13 6.60 4.82 6.92
CA PHE A 13 6.57 4.79 8.39
C PHE A 13 5.18 5.15 8.94
N GLU A 14 4.58 6.24 8.45
CA GLU A 14 3.27 6.72 8.91
C GLU A 14 2.18 5.68 8.65
N ASP A 15 2.12 5.13 7.43
CA ASP A 15 1.17 4.08 7.04
C ASP A 15 1.38 2.80 7.86
N THR A 16 2.64 2.43 8.15
CA THR A 16 2.98 1.25 8.98
C THR A 16 2.53 1.44 10.43
N MET A 17 2.76 2.62 11.01
CA MET A 17 2.33 2.89 12.38
C MET A 17 0.80 2.93 12.50
N ALA A 18 0.10 3.45 11.49
CA ALA A 18 -1.35 3.41 11.42
C ALA A 18 -1.86 1.96 11.37
N LEU A 19 -1.28 1.11 10.50
CA LEU A 19 -1.63 -0.32 10.42
C LEU A 19 -1.43 -1.03 11.76
N PHE A 20 -0.32 -0.79 12.46
CA PHE A 20 -0.07 -1.41 13.77
C PHE A 20 -1.10 -0.95 14.81
N ALA A 21 -1.46 0.33 14.82
CA ALA A 21 -2.48 0.85 15.72
C ALA A 21 -3.86 0.23 15.43
N GLU A 22 -4.26 0.12 14.15
CA GLU A 22 -5.51 -0.52 13.73
C GLU A 22 -5.53 -2.02 14.04
N ALA A 23 -4.37 -2.70 13.99
CA ALA A 23 -4.20 -4.09 14.40
C ALA A 23 -4.13 -4.28 15.93
N ASP A 24 -4.36 -3.22 16.72
CA ASP A 24 -4.23 -3.18 18.19
C ASP A 24 -2.83 -3.62 18.67
N ILE A 25 -1.79 -3.16 17.99
CA ILE A 25 -0.39 -3.33 18.42
C ILE A 25 0.09 -2.00 18.99
N LYS A 26 0.24 -1.93 20.31
CA LYS A 26 0.54 -0.68 21.04
C LYS A 26 2.05 -0.47 21.12
N LEU A 27 2.54 0.55 20.44
CA LEU A 27 3.94 0.94 20.42
C LEU A 27 4.12 2.33 21.02
N SER A 28 5.11 2.49 21.90
CA SER A 28 5.55 3.80 22.39
C SER A 28 6.73 4.26 21.56
N THR A 29 6.54 5.29 20.73
CA THR A 29 7.60 5.86 19.90
C THR A 29 7.98 7.25 20.37
N SER A 30 9.29 7.55 20.40
CA SER A 30 9.82 8.91 20.59
C SER A 30 10.74 9.25 19.42
N LYS A 31 11.00 10.54 19.19
CA LYS A 31 11.81 11.03 18.04
C LYS A 31 13.22 10.42 17.90
N ARG A 32 13.72 9.71 18.91
CA ARG A 32 15.07 9.09 18.92
C ARG A 32 15.04 7.60 19.21
N THR A 33 13.87 6.98 19.23
CA THR A 33 13.73 5.54 19.50
C THR A 33 14.19 4.76 18.26
N LEU A 34 15.20 3.91 18.42
CA LEU A 34 15.67 2.99 17.37
C LEU A 34 15.08 1.59 17.52
N LEU A 35 14.64 1.24 18.73
CA LEU A 35 14.01 -0.05 19.04
C LEU A 35 12.92 0.17 20.08
N THR A 36 11.74 -0.37 19.88
CA THR A 36 10.62 -0.31 20.83
C THR A 36 9.91 -1.65 20.91
N GLN A 37 9.44 -2.02 22.09
CA GLN A 37 8.63 -3.22 22.29
C GLN A 37 7.15 -2.84 22.37
N SER A 38 6.30 -3.70 21.85
CA SER A 38 4.86 -3.56 22.06
C SER A 38 4.50 -3.96 23.50
N SER A 39 3.57 -3.19 24.08
CA SER A 39 3.11 -3.44 25.45
C SER A 39 2.07 -4.56 25.54
N ASN A 40 1.47 -4.98 24.43
CA ASN A 40 0.33 -5.91 24.42
C ASN A 40 0.45 -7.03 23.37
N PHE A 41 1.53 -7.07 22.60
CA PHE A 41 1.74 -8.10 21.58
C PHE A 41 3.24 -8.50 21.54
N PRO A 42 3.62 -9.76 21.33
CA PRO A 42 5.00 -10.21 21.46
C PRO A 42 5.89 -9.82 20.27
N VAL A 43 5.90 -8.53 19.92
CA VAL A 43 6.74 -7.94 18.87
C VAL A 43 7.60 -6.81 19.41
N GLU A 44 8.76 -6.64 18.80
CA GLU A 44 9.60 -5.45 18.91
C GLU A 44 9.83 -4.85 17.52
N VAL A 45 9.89 -3.54 17.43
CA VAL A 45 10.03 -2.80 16.18
C VAL A 45 11.37 -2.09 16.15
N LEU A 46 12.15 -2.38 15.12
CA LEU A 46 13.46 -1.80 14.84
C LEU A 46 13.30 -0.74 13.75
N PHE A 47 13.66 0.51 14.03
CA PHE A 47 13.55 1.63 13.10
C PHE A 47 14.86 1.82 12.32
N LEU A 48 14.82 1.60 11.01
CA LEU A 48 15.96 1.64 10.10
C LEU A 48 15.74 2.65 8.95
N ARG A 49 16.74 2.78 8.11
CA ARG A 49 16.56 3.31 6.76
C ARG A 49 15.89 2.24 5.90
N ASP A 50 15.13 2.67 4.90
CA ASP A 50 14.43 1.75 3.97
C ASP A 50 15.38 0.81 3.25
N ASP A 51 16.53 1.32 2.81
CA ASP A 51 17.57 0.57 2.11
C ASP A 51 18.28 -0.49 2.96
N ASP A 52 18.24 -0.38 4.30
CA ASP A 52 18.84 -1.33 5.24
C ASP A 52 17.89 -2.48 5.64
N ILE A 53 16.57 -2.33 5.41
CA ILE A 53 15.57 -3.30 5.86
C ILE A 53 15.73 -4.67 5.20
N PRO A 54 15.88 -4.80 3.86
CA PRO A 54 16.02 -6.12 3.23
C PRO A 54 17.20 -6.90 3.76
N GLN A 55 18.37 -6.25 3.88
CA GLN A 55 19.58 -6.87 4.40
C GLN A 55 19.42 -7.29 5.87
N SER A 56 18.78 -6.48 6.71
CA SER A 56 18.55 -6.81 8.13
C SER A 56 17.67 -8.04 8.29
N VAL A 57 16.69 -8.24 7.39
CA VAL A 57 15.86 -9.44 7.36
C VAL A 57 16.64 -10.64 6.83
N ALA A 58 17.36 -10.50 5.73
CA ALA A 58 18.14 -11.58 5.14
C ALA A 58 19.22 -12.12 6.10
N SER A 59 19.88 -11.24 6.85
CA SER A 59 20.90 -11.59 7.83
C SER A 59 20.36 -12.14 9.16
N GLY A 60 19.04 -12.08 9.39
CA GLY A 60 18.39 -12.50 10.64
C GLY A 60 18.53 -11.52 11.81
N VAL A 61 19.00 -10.30 11.56
CA VAL A 61 18.97 -9.19 12.56
C VAL A 61 17.53 -8.82 12.87
N ALA A 62 16.67 -8.81 11.85
CA ALA A 62 15.22 -8.74 11.99
C ALA A 62 14.58 -10.04 11.46
N ASP A 63 13.45 -10.42 12.04
CA ASP A 63 12.67 -11.58 11.60
C ASP A 63 11.79 -11.23 10.41
N LEU A 64 11.22 -10.05 10.46
CA LEU A 64 10.37 -9.47 9.43
C LEU A 64 10.81 -8.05 9.07
N GLY A 65 10.36 -7.57 7.91
CA GLY A 65 10.56 -6.19 7.50
C GLY A 65 9.35 -5.64 6.77
N ILE A 66 9.05 -4.35 6.96
CA ILE A 66 8.09 -3.64 6.13
C ILE A 66 8.87 -2.67 5.25
N VAL A 67 8.82 -2.88 3.94
CA VAL A 67 9.65 -2.17 2.95
C VAL A 67 8.88 -1.95 1.66
N GLY A 68 9.22 -0.93 0.89
CA GLY A 68 8.71 -0.77 -0.47
C GLY A 68 9.21 -1.89 -1.40
N GLU A 69 8.34 -2.40 -2.28
CA GLU A 69 8.71 -3.44 -3.25
C GLU A 69 9.88 -3.00 -4.14
N ASN A 70 9.99 -1.70 -4.44
CA ASN A 70 11.12 -1.12 -5.17
C ASN A 70 12.46 -1.35 -4.46
N GLU A 71 12.54 -1.08 -3.15
CA GLU A 71 13.77 -1.32 -2.37
C GLU A 71 14.07 -2.81 -2.24
N PHE A 72 13.05 -3.63 -2.02
CA PHE A 72 13.21 -5.08 -1.92
C PHE A 72 13.77 -5.67 -3.22
N VAL A 73 13.26 -5.25 -4.37
CA VAL A 73 13.73 -5.73 -5.68
C VAL A 73 15.14 -5.18 -6.00
N GLU A 74 15.39 -3.89 -5.70
CA GLU A 74 16.70 -3.28 -5.96
C GLU A 74 17.81 -3.93 -5.15
N ARG A 75 17.57 -4.22 -3.85
CA ARG A 75 18.56 -4.83 -2.97
C ARG A 75 18.77 -6.31 -3.26
N ASN A 76 17.78 -6.98 -3.85
CA ASN A 76 17.84 -8.40 -4.24
C ASN A 76 18.34 -9.34 -3.12
N GLU A 77 17.93 -9.06 -1.89
CA GLU A 77 18.31 -9.82 -0.70
C GLU A 77 17.46 -11.08 -0.51
N LYS A 78 17.99 -12.08 0.19
CA LYS A 78 17.31 -13.36 0.45
C LYS A 78 16.27 -13.22 1.56
N ALA A 79 15.07 -12.85 1.21
CA ALA A 79 13.91 -12.83 2.10
C ALA A 79 12.65 -13.25 1.33
N ASP A 80 11.65 -13.74 2.04
CA ASP A 80 10.39 -14.17 1.45
C ASP A 80 9.36 -13.02 1.51
N ILE A 81 8.60 -12.83 0.44
CA ILE A 81 7.43 -11.95 0.48
C ILE A 81 6.31 -12.68 1.22
N ILE A 82 5.97 -12.21 2.42
CA ILE A 82 4.94 -12.81 3.27
C ILE A 82 3.56 -12.25 2.93
N TYR A 83 3.47 -10.92 2.74
CA TYR A 83 2.18 -10.28 2.48
C TYR A 83 2.35 -8.93 1.76
N ARG A 84 1.42 -8.62 0.85
CA ARG A 84 1.32 -7.31 0.18
C ARG A 84 0.38 -6.42 0.98
N LEU A 85 0.90 -5.33 1.53
CA LEU A 85 0.17 -4.49 2.48
C LEU A 85 -0.83 -3.51 1.83
N GLY A 86 -0.67 -3.22 0.53
CA GLY A 86 -1.65 -2.45 -0.26
C GLY A 86 -1.62 -0.94 -0.04
N PHE A 87 -0.65 -0.41 0.72
CA PHE A 87 -0.46 1.03 0.92
C PHE A 87 0.91 1.51 0.41
N SER A 88 1.21 2.81 0.56
CA SER A 88 2.42 3.47 0.06
C SER A 88 2.68 3.17 -1.43
N LYS A 89 1.60 3.07 -2.23
CA LYS A 89 1.69 2.75 -3.66
C LYS A 89 2.42 3.84 -4.42
N CYS A 90 3.33 3.41 -5.26
CA CYS A 90 4.08 4.24 -6.19
C CYS A 90 4.43 3.46 -7.46
N ARG A 91 5.16 4.07 -8.36
CA ARG A 91 5.73 3.42 -9.53
C ARG A 91 7.15 3.90 -9.77
N LEU A 92 7.97 3.08 -10.37
CA LEU A 92 9.28 3.44 -10.88
C LEU A 92 9.15 3.70 -12.37
N SER A 93 9.56 4.89 -12.80
CA SER A 93 9.31 5.36 -14.16
C SER A 93 10.52 6.06 -14.73
N LEU A 94 10.67 5.92 -16.06
CA LEU A 94 11.58 6.75 -16.84
C LEU A 94 10.89 8.08 -17.17
N ALA A 95 11.61 9.17 -16.97
CA ALA A 95 11.16 10.51 -17.32
C ALA A 95 12.25 11.28 -18.05
N ILE A 96 11.83 12.12 -18.98
CA ILE A 96 12.68 12.97 -19.82
C ILE A 96 12.22 14.41 -19.74
N HIS A 97 13.02 15.35 -20.26
CA HIS A 97 12.59 16.74 -20.34
C HIS A 97 11.31 16.86 -21.18
N LYS A 98 10.37 17.70 -20.75
CA LYS A 98 9.04 17.82 -21.37
C LYS A 98 9.07 18.20 -22.85
N GLU A 99 10.12 18.92 -23.29
CA GLU A 99 10.31 19.38 -24.67
C GLU A 99 10.92 18.33 -25.60
N GLU A 100 11.52 17.26 -25.05
CA GLU A 100 12.03 16.15 -25.85
C GLU A 100 10.91 15.37 -26.52
N GLU A 101 11.09 14.98 -27.76
CA GLU A 101 10.19 14.04 -28.42
C GLU A 101 10.56 12.60 -28.00
N TYR A 102 9.54 11.80 -27.69
CA TYR A 102 9.69 10.41 -27.28
C TYR A 102 8.92 9.49 -28.23
N ASP A 103 9.64 8.61 -28.90
CA ASP A 103 9.12 7.67 -29.91
C ASP A 103 9.20 6.20 -29.45
N GLY A 104 9.62 5.96 -28.22
CA GLY A 104 9.71 4.62 -27.63
C GLY A 104 11.03 4.35 -26.92
N PRO A 105 11.19 3.14 -26.35
CA PRO A 105 12.33 2.81 -25.48
C PRO A 105 13.71 2.95 -26.16
N SER A 106 13.82 2.82 -27.49
CA SER A 106 15.05 3.04 -28.24
C SER A 106 15.64 4.44 -28.11
N TRP A 107 14.82 5.44 -27.69
CA TRP A 107 15.26 6.80 -27.40
C TRP A 107 16.40 6.85 -26.37
N PHE A 108 16.43 5.88 -25.45
CA PHE A 108 17.44 5.83 -24.39
C PHE A 108 18.82 5.31 -24.83
N ASN A 109 18.98 4.81 -26.07
CA ASN A 109 20.29 4.36 -26.56
C ASN A 109 21.31 5.50 -26.56
N GLY A 110 22.45 5.26 -25.92
CA GLY A 110 23.55 6.25 -25.78
C GLY A 110 23.24 7.41 -24.84
N LYS A 111 22.09 7.40 -24.16
CA LYS A 111 21.69 8.45 -23.19
C LYS A 111 22.24 8.16 -21.80
N LYS A 112 22.40 9.22 -21.00
CA LYS A 112 22.70 9.13 -19.56
C LYS A 112 21.41 9.15 -18.77
N ILE A 113 21.21 8.17 -17.88
CA ILE A 113 20.02 8.08 -17.02
C ILE A 113 20.44 8.14 -15.56
N ALA A 114 20.01 9.19 -14.86
CA ALA A 114 20.25 9.30 -13.43
C ALA A 114 19.21 8.50 -12.64
N THR A 115 19.67 7.77 -11.61
CA THR A 115 18.78 6.92 -10.80
C THR A 115 19.36 6.60 -9.43
N SER A 116 18.45 6.32 -8.46
CA SER A 116 18.77 5.63 -7.20
C SER A 116 18.52 4.11 -7.27
N TYR A 117 18.03 3.61 -8.42
CA TYR A 117 17.64 2.20 -8.64
C TYR A 117 18.35 1.59 -9.85
N PRO A 118 19.72 1.51 -9.80
CA PRO A 118 20.50 1.02 -10.95
C PRO A 118 20.23 -0.43 -11.31
N GLY A 119 19.94 -1.32 -10.36
CA GLY A 119 19.70 -2.74 -10.60
C GLY A 119 18.39 -2.99 -11.36
N ILE A 120 17.31 -2.34 -10.96
CA ILE A 120 16.01 -2.43 -11.65
C ILE A 120 16.14 -1.83 -13.05
N LEU A 121 16.78 -0.66 -13.17
CA LEU A 121 16.99 0.00 -14.46
C LEU A 121 17.82 -0.88 -15.41
N GLN A 122 18.94 -1.44 -14.96
CA GLN A 122 19.79 -2.30 -15.76
C GLN A 122 19.00 -3.52 -16.28
N THR A 123 18.23 -4.15 -15.41
CA THR A 123 17.37 -5.29 -15.78
C THR A 123 16.38 -4.93 -16.89
N TYR A 124 15.81 -3.73 -16.85
CA TYR A 124 14.91 -3.24 -17.90
C TYR A 124 15.66 -2.98 -19.20
N LEU A 125 16.79 -2.27 -19.15
CA LEU A 125 17.60 -1.95 -20.34
C LEU A 125 18.07 -3.20 -21.04
N ASP A 126 18.55 -4.21 -20.31
CA ASP A 126 18.99 -5.49 -20.84
C ASP A 126 17.85 -6.23 -21.57
N LYS A 127 16.64 -6.25 -20.98
CA LYS A 127 15.47 -6.87 -21.60
C LYS A 127 15.03 -6.18 -22.88
N GLN A 128 15.24 -4.87 -22.98
CA GLN A 128 14.91 -4.08 -24.18
C GLN A 128 16.04 -4.04 -25.21
N GLY A 129 17.23 -4.53 -24.88
CA GLY A 129 18.42 -4.44 -25.73
C GLY A 129 18.92 -2.99 -25.88
N ILE A 130 18.73 -2.16 -24.86
CA ILE A 130 19.10 -0.74 -24.84
C ILE A 130 20.47 -0.60 -24.17
N ASN A 131 21.37 0.16 -24.81
CA ASN A 131 22.64 0.53 -24.23
C ASN A 131 22.60 1.98 -23.79
N ALA A 132 22.47 2.22 -22.48
CA ALA A 132 22.45 3.54 -21.84
C ALA A 132 23.49 3.63 -20.71
N ASP A 133 23.94 4.84 -20.39
CA ASP A 133 24.88 5.10 -19.29
C ASP A 133 24.09 5.38 -17.99
N ILE A 134 24.21 4.48 -17.01
CA ILE A 134 23.52 4.60 -15.73
C ILE A 134 24.36 5.45 -14.76
N HIS A 135 23.83 6.60 -14.40
CA HIS A 135 24.44 7.51 -13.44
C HIS A 135 23.77 7.41 -12.07
N VAL A 136 24.44 6.73 -11.13
CA VAL A 136 23.88 6.47 -9.79
C VAL A 136 24.01 7.70 -8.92
N ILE A 137 22.87 8.21 -8.43
CA ILE A 137 22.80 9.30 -7.45
C ILE A 137 21.82 8.94 -6.33
N THR A 138 22.09 9.46 -5.12
CA THR A 138 21.25 9.23 -3.95
C THR A 138 20.43 10.48 -3.62
N GLY A 139 19.13 10.45 -3.95
CA GLY A 139 18.20 11.55 -3.70
C GLY A 139 18.29 12.69 -4.71
N SER A 140 17.21 13.46 -4.81
CA SER A 140 17.05 14.58 -5.74
C SER A 140 17.38 14.25 -7.21
N VAL A 141 17.00 13.04 -7.64
CA VAL A 141 17.27 12.54 -8.99
C VAL A 141 16.62 13.42 -10.05
N GLU A 142 15.47 14.01 -9.74
CA GLU A 142 14.67 14.87 -10.62
C GLU A 142 15.36 16.16 -11.08
N ILE A 143 16.39 16.62 -10.39
CA ILE A 143 17.12 17.82 -10.81
C ILE A 143 18.22 17.52 -11.85
N ALA A 144 18.62 16.25 -11.99
CA ALA A 144 19.78 15.86 -12.79
C ALA A 144 19.73 16.33 -14.27
N PRO A 145 18.59 16.21 -14.99
CA PRO A 145 18.51 16.72 -16.36
C PRO A 145 18.63 18.25 -16.42
N GLY A 146 18.01 18.97 -15.49
CA GLY A 146 18.01 20.44 -15.47
C GLY A 146 19.40 21.06 -15.27
N ILE A 147 20.31 20.32 -14.63
CA ILE A 147 21.72 20.77 -14.41
C ILE A 147 22.71 20.13 -15.40
N GLY A 148 22.22 19.39 -16.40
CA GLY A 148 23.05 18.75 -17.43
C GLY A 148 23.83 17.52 -16.95
N LEU A 149 23.43 16.89 -15.85
CA LEU A 149 24.07 15.68 -15.32
C LEU A 149 23.61 14.41 -16.07
N SER A 150 22.38 14.40 -16.55
CA SER A 150 21.80 13.29 -17.31
C SER A 150 20.82 13.79 -18.37
N ASP A 151 20.47 12.92 -19.33
CA ASP A 151 19.44 13.18 -20.35
C ASP A 151 18.04 12.79 -19.84
N ALA A 152 18.00 11.81 -18.95
CA ALA A 152 16.78 11.24 -18.40
C ALA A 152 16.97 10.87 -16.93
N ILE A 153 15.86 10.53 -16.28
CA ILE A 153 15.85 9.95 -14.94
C ILE A 153 15.06 8.66 -14.90
N PHE A 154 15.42 7.81 -13.95
CA PHE A 154 14.61 6.67 -13.53
C PHE A 154 14.42 6.75 -12.02
N ASP A 155 13.20 7.01 -11.57
CA ASP A 155 12.95 7.27 -10.15
C ASP A 155 11.50 6.93 -9.74
N ILE A 156 11.23 7.01 -8.44
CA ILE A 156 9.90 6.84 -7.86
C ILE A 156 9.00 8.00 -8.27
N VAL A 157 7.83 7.64 -8.79
CA VAL A 157 6.75 8.57 -9.10
C VAL A 157 5.51 8.16 -8.30
N SER A 158 5.01 9.07 -7.47
CA SER A 158 3.72 8.91 -6.76
C SER A 158 2.64 9.70 -7.49
N SER A 159 2.55 11.01 -7.28
CA SER A 159 1.60 11.90 -7.98
C SER A 159 2.13 12.46 -9.30
N GLY A 160 3.45 12.48 -9.48
CA GLY A 160 4.11 13.11 -10.62
C GLY A 160 4.35 14.61 -10.46
N SER A 161 3.93 15.23 -9.36
CA SER A 161 4.09 16.68 -9.14
C SER A 161 5.55 17.12 -9.18
N THR A 162 6.47 16.34 -8.61
CA THR A 162 7.91 16.62 -8.62
C THR A 162 8.48 16.62 -10.04
N LEU A 163 8.03 15.71 -10.91
CA LEU A 163 8.44 15.70 -12.32
C LEU A 163 8.02 17.00 -13.02
N ILE A 164 6.75 17.39 -12.87
CA ILE A 164 6.20 18.61 -13.47
C ILE A 164 6.97 19.85 -13.01
N SER A 165 7.27 19.95 -11.71
CA SER A 165 8.03 21.07 -11.13
C SER A 165 9.46 21.18 -11.66
N ASN A 166 10.03 20.08 -12.15
CA ASN A 166 11.37 20.03 -12.74
C ASN A 166 11.35 19.96 -14.28
N ASN A 167 10.23 20.33 -14.93
CA ASN A 167 10.06 20.29 -16.38
C ASN A 167 10.28 18.91 -17.00
N LEU A 168 9.94 17.85 -16.29
CA LEU A 168 10.02 16.48 -16.75
C LEU A 168 8.63 15.92 -17.10
N LYS A 169 8.60 14.96 -18.02
CA LYS A 169 7.43 14.13 -18.33
C LYS A 169 7.77 12.66 -18.18
N GLU A 170 6.87 11.92 -17.56
CA GLU A 170 6.93 10.46 -17.47
C GLU A 170 6.65 9.86 -18.85
N VAL A 171 7.51 8.92 -19.29
CA VAL A 171 7.39 8.29 -20.62
C VAL A 171 7.23 6.77 -20.54
N GLU A 172 7.84 6.10 -19.56
CA GLU A 172 7.71 4.65 -19.37
C GLU A 172 7.51 4.31 -17.89
N ILE A 173 6.53 3.48 -17.59
CA ILE A 173 6.35 2.89 -16.26
C ILE A 173 6.97 1.50 -16.27
N ILE A 174 8.05 1.32 -15.51
CA ILE A 174 8.82 0.07 -15.50
C ILE A 174 8.30 -0.89 -14.44
N MET A 175 7.94 -0.37 -13.26
CA MET A 175 7.51 -1.18 -12.13
C MET A 175 6.47 -0.42 -11.29
N LYS A 176 5.41 -1.11 -10.87
CA LYS A 176 4.53 -0.65 -9.80
C LYS A 176 5.04 -1.21 -8.48
N SER A 177 4.98 -0.42 -7.43
CA SER A 177 5.46 -0.76 -6.10
C SER A 177 4.42 -0.43 -5.04
N GLU A 178 4.40 -1.26 -4.01
CA GLU A 178 3.62 -1.07 -2.80
C GLU A 178 4.42 -1.55 -1.58
N ALA A 179 3.92 -1.31 -0.38
CA ALA A 179 4.53 -1.84 0.84
C ALA A 179 4.40 -3.36 0.91
N LEU A 180 5.50 -4.02 1.23
CA LEU A 180 5.59 -5.46 1.46
C LEU A 180 5.91 -5.75 2.92
N LEU A 181 5.31 -6.80 3.47
CA LEU A 181 5.83 -7.51 4.62
C LEU A 181 6.73 -8.63 4.10
N ILE A 182 8.02 -8.54 4.38
CA ILE A 182 9.02 -9.57 4.03
C ILE A 182 9.46 -10.31 5.28
N GLY A 183 9.94 -11.54 5.14
CA GLY A 183 10.35 -12.38 6.25
C GLY A 183 11.63 -13.16 6.00
N ASN A 184 12.38 -13.41 7.08
CA ASN A 184 13.52 -14.32 7.03
C ASN A 184 13.02 -15.76 6.78
N PRO A 185 13.56 -16.51 5.81
CA PRO A 185 13.11 -17.87 5.49
C PRO A 185 13.33 -18.87 6.65
N ASN A 186 14.19 -18.54 7.62
CA ASN A 186 14.62 -19.44 8.70
C ASN A 186 13.93 -19.11 10.04
N LEU A 187 12.69 -18.65 10.06
CA LEU A 187 11.96 -18.40 11.30
C LEU A 187 11.74 -19.68 12.10
N THR A 188 11.92 -19.61 13.43
CA THR A 188 11.59 -20.71 14.36
C THR A 188 10.08 -20.95 14.40
N ALA A 189 9.67 -22.13 14.87
CA ALA A 189 8.23 -22.46 15.01
C ALA A 189 7.48 -21.46 15.90
N GLU A 190 8.06 -21.06 17.05
CA GLU A 190 7.48 -20.05 17.94
C GLU A 190 7.27 -18.69 17.23
N LYS A 191 8.24 -18.26 16.42
CA LYS A 191 8.14 -17.00 15.67
C LYS A 191 7.11 -17.07 14.55
N LYS A 192 6.94 -18.25 13.94
CA LYS A 192 5.88 -18.49 12.94
C LYS A 192 4.48 -18.37 13.54
N GLU A 193 4.26 -18.90 14.74
CA GLU A 193 2.99 -18.74 15.45
C GLU A 193 2.65 -17.26 15.71
N ILE A 194 3.62 -16.47 16.15
CA ILE A 194 3.44 -15.02 16.34
C ILE A 194 3.16 -14.32 15.01
N LEU A 195 3.85 -14.73 13.93
CA LEU A 195 3.60 -14.20 12.58
C LEU A 195 2.19 -14.52 12.08
N GLU A 196 1.68 -15.72 12.32
CA GLU A 196 0.32 -16.10 11.93
C GLU A 196 -0.73 -15.24 12.65
N GLU A 197 -0.55 -14.98 13.96
CA GLU A 197 -1.43 -14.09 14.70
C GLU A 197 -1.32 -12.63 14.21
N LEU A 198 -0.11 -12.15 13.91
CA LEU A 198 0.10 -10.84 13.32
C LEU A 198 -0.63 -10.71 11.96
N LEU A 199 -0.45 -11.71 11.10
CA LEU A 199 -1.12 -11.75 9.79
C LEU A 199 -2.64 -11.81 9.92
N PHE A 200 -3.17 -12.54 10.88
CA PHE A 200 -4.61 -12.58 11.14
C PHE A 200 -5.14 -11.17 11.47
N ARG A 201 -4.46 -10.43 12.34
CA ARG A 201 -4.84 -9.06 12.70
C ARG A 201 -4.74 -8.12 11.51
N ILE A 202 -3.63 -8.16 10.76
CA ILE A 202 -3.44 -7.35 9.55
C ILE A 202 -4.53 -7.64 8.52
N LYS A 203 -4.83 -8.91 8.25
CA LYS A 203 -5.88 -9.32 7.31
C LYS A 203 -7.26 -8.85 7.75
N ALA A 204 -7.58 -8.88 9.05
CA ALA A 204 -8.85 -8.39 9.57
C ALA A 204 -9.01 -6.87 9.37
N VAL A 205 -7.96 -6.09 9.56
CA VAL A 205 -7.91 -4.65 9.27
C VAL A 205 -8.09 -4.43 7.75
N LYS A 206 -7.29 -5.11 6.94
CA LYS A 206 -7.33 -4.96 5.46
C LYS A 206 -8.67 -5.38 4.86
N ALA A 207 -9.34 -6.39 5.42
CA ALA A 207 -10.67 -6.82 4.96
C ALA A 207 -11.76 -5.78 5.26
N ALA A 208 -11.58 -4.97 6.30
CA ALA A 208 -12.48 -3.87 6.67
C ALA A 208 -12.21 -2.58 5.88
N GLU A 209 -11.00 -2.44 5.30
CA GLU A 209 -10.62 -1.26 4.52
C GLU A 209 -11.63 -1.02 3.38
N ASP A 210 -12.05 0.22 3.23
CA ASP A 210 -13.08 0.63 2.25
C ASP A 210 -14.47 -0.05 2.42
N LYS A 211 -14.72 -0.77 3.51
CA LYS A 211 -16.04 -1.33 3.83
C LYS A 211 -16.81 -0.43 4.79
N LYS A 212 -18.12 -0.38 4.59
CA LYS A 212 -19.04 0.34 5.46
C LYS A 212 -20.18 -0.58 5.88
N TYR A 213 -20.53 -0.51 7.15
CA TYR A 213 -21.75 -1.09 7.65
C TYR A 213 -22.90 -0.11 7.45
N VAL A 214 -23.89 -0.51 6.66
CA VAL A 214 -25.05 0.31 6.34
C VAL A 214 -26.28 -0.30 7.01
N LEU A 215 -26.98 0.54 7.75
CA LEU A 215 -28.25 0.24 8.35
C LEU A 215 -29.28 1.23 7.81
N MET A 216 -30.48 0.75 7.48
CA MET A 216 -31.58 1.59 7.02
C MET A 216 -32.93 1.00 7.45
N ASN A 217 -33.92 1.87 7.60
CA ASN A 217 -35.32 1.46 7.74
C ASN A 217 -35.99 1.51 6.38
N ALA A 218 -36.79 0.50 6.05
CA ALA A 218 -37.45 0.40 4.75
C ALA A 218 -38.88 -0.17 4.90
N PRO A 219 -39.81 0.19 4.00
CA PRO A 219 -41.10 -0.49 3.90
C PRO A 219 -40.86 -1.99 3.63
N THR A 220 -41.54 -2.84 4.38
CA THR A 220 -41.32 -4.31 4.31
C THR A 220 -41.63 -4.90 2.94
N ASP A 221 -42.60 -4.33 2.21
CA ASP A 221 -42.93 -4.70 0.84
C ASP A 221 -41.88 -4.32 -0.20
N LYS A 222 -40.98 -3.35 0.14
CA LYS A 222 -39.88 -2.89 -0.71
C LYS A 222 -38.54 -3.54 -0.40
N VAL A 223 -38.45 -4.37 0.64
CA VAL A 223 -37.19 -5.00 1.05
C VAL A 223 -36.55 -5.82 -0.08
N LYS A 224 -37.33 -6.54 -0.88
CA LYS A 224 -36.81 -7.32 -2.03
C LYS A 224 -36.16 -6.40 -3.06
N ASP A 225 -36.83 -5.33 -3.44
CA ASP A 225 -36.33 -4.35 -4.43
C ASP A 225 -35.06 -3.68 -3.91
N ILE A 226 -34.99 -3.40 -2.61
CA ILE A 226 -33.80 -2.84 -1.93
C ILE A 226 -32.63 -3.82 -1.96
N ILE A 227 -32.85 -5.11 -1.71
CA ILE A 227 -31.81 -6.14 -1.75
C ILE A 227 -31.19 -6.25 -3.16
N GLU A 228 -31.98 -6.13 -4.21
CA GLU A 228 -31.49 -6.16 -5.59
C GLU A 228 -30.57 -4.97 -5.93
N VAL A 229 -30.76 -3.84 -5.27
CA VAL A 229 -29.93 -2.65 -5.45
C VAL A 229 -28.62 -2.72 -4.63
N LEU A 230 -28.61 -3.50 -3.53
CA LEU A 230 -27.49 -3.55 -2.60
C LEU A 230 -26.38 -4.50 -3.10
N PRO A 231 -25.18 -4.01 -3.41
CA PRO A 231 -24.01 -4.85 -3.79
C PRO A 231 -23.36 -5.47 -2.54
N GLY A 232 -24.12 -6.14 -1.70
CA GLY A 232 -23.64 -6.64 -0.41
C GLY A 232 -22.74 -7.87 -0.50
N VAL A 233 -21.94 -8.11 0.54
CA VAL A 233 -20.98 -9.24 0.65
C VAL A 233 -21.68 -10.59 0.71
N LYS A 234 -22.87 -10.63 1.31
CA LYS A 234 -23.82 -11.77 1.39
C LYS A 234 -25.24 -11.20 1.49
N SER A 235 -26.21 -12.05 1.80
CA SER A 235 -27.58 -11.60 2.08
C SER A 235 -27.58 -10.59 3.25
N PRO A 236 -28.31 -9.47 3.12
CA PRO A 236 -28.49 -8.53 4.22
C PRO A 236 -29.28 -9.16 5.37
N THR A 237 -29.07 -8.64 6.58
CA THR A 237 -29.89 -8.98 7.74
C THR A 237 -31.16 -8.12 7.72
N ILE A 238 -32.32 -8.74 7.89
CA ILE A 238 -33.60 -8.06 7.92
C ILE A 238 -34.26 -8.33 9.26
N MET A 239 -34.69 -7.24 9.94
CA MET A 239 -35.40 -7.32 11.22
C MET A 239 -36.68 -6.48 11.15
N PRO A 240 -37.82 -6.99 11.65
CA PRO A 240 -39.05 -6.22 11.73
C PRO A 240 -38.85 -5.05 12.74
N LEU A 241 -39.41 -3.89 12.41
CA LEU A 241 -39.46 -2.76 13.33
C LEU A 241 -40.72 -2.83 14.20
N ALA A 242 -40.75 -2.06 15.28
CA ALA A 242 -41.93 -1.91 16.13
C ALA A 242 -43.12 -1.28 15.37
N THR A 243 -42.84 -0.50 14.33
CA THR A 243 -43.86 0.03 13.43
C THR A 243 -44.21 -1.02 12.41
N GLU A 244 -45.48 -1.45 12.38
CA GLU A 244 -46.00 -2.41 11.44
C GLU A 244 -45.78 -1.99 9.98
N GLY A 245 -45.38 -2.92 9.12
CA GLY A 245 -45.07 -2.66 7.71
C GLY A 245 -43.67 -2.12 7.47
N TRP A 246 -42.81 -2.00 8.50
CA TRP A 246 -41.46 -1.52 8.40
C TRP A 246 -40.43 -2.55 8.86
N SER A 247 -39.31 -2.59 8.16
CA SER A 247 -38.15 -3.45 8.47
C SER A 247 -36.86 -2.66 8.53
N SER A 248 -35.95 -3.08 9.39
CA SER A 248 -34.55 -2.64 9.37
C SER A 248 -33.73 -3.56 8.52
N VAL A 249 -32.94 -2.98 7.60
CA VAL A 249 -32.06 -3.71 6.68
C VAL A 249 -30.61 -3.33 6.99
N HIS A 250 -29.79 -4.35 7.24
CA HIS A 250 -28.39 -4.20 7.60
C HIS A 250 -27.51 -4.90 6.59
N THR A 251 -26.45 -4.25 6.10
CA THR A 251 -25.53 -4.83 5.13
C THR A 251 -24.15 -4.22 5.23
N VAL A 252 -23.17 -4.90 4.61
CA VAL A 252 -21.81 -4.37 4.41
C VAL A 252 -21.65 -4.11 2.91
N ILE A 253 -21.19 -2.91 2.57
CA ILE A 253 -20.94 -2.50 1.19
C ILE A 253 -19.56 -1.86 1.04
N ASP A 254 -19.07 -1.79 -0.19
CA ASP A 254 -17.92 -0.97 -0.53
C ASP A 254 -18.27 0.53 -0.44
N GLN A 255 -17.41 1.32 0.20
CA GLN A 255 -17.62 2.76 0.33
C GLN A 255 -17.83 3.46 -1.02
N LYS A 256 -17.15 2.98 -2.07
CA LYS A 256 -17.28 3.54 -3.42
C LYS A 256 -18.69 3.40 -4.00
N CYS A 257 -19.36 2.30 -3.70
CA CYS A 257 -20.71 2.04 -4.21
C CYS A 257 -21.80 2.86 -3.50
N PHE A 258 -21.53 3.38 -2.29
CA PHE A 258 -22.56 4.03 -1.47
C PHE A 258 -23.26 5.18 -2.20
N TRP A 259 -22.48 6.11 -2.77
CA TRP A 259 -23.05 7.28 -3.45
C TRP A 259 -23.80 6.95 -4.74
N GLU A 260 -23.48 5.82 -5.38
CA GLU A 260 -24.15 5.35 -6.58
C GLU A 260 -25.54 4.76 -6.30
N ILE A 261 -25.73 4.16 -5.10
CA ILE A 261 -26.95 3.46 -4.75
C ILE A 261 -27.90 4.26 -3.86
N ILE A 262 -27.41 5.26 -3.13
CA ILE A 262 -28.20 6.01 -2.13
C ILE A 262 -29.47 6.63 -2.71
N GLY A 263 -29.40 7.18 -3.93
CA GLY A 263 -30.56 7.74 -4.63
C GLY A 263 -31.65 6.70 -4.90
N LYS A 264 -31.25 5.51 -5.31
CA LYS A 264 -32.17 4.38 -5.58
C LYS A 264 -32.80 3.88 -4.29
N LEU A 265 -32.02 3.74 -3.21
CA LEU A 265 -32.53 3.32 -1.90
C LEU A 265 -33.59 4.32 -1.37
N LYS A 266 -33.34 5.62 -1.48
CA LYS A 266 -34.32 6.65 -1.10
C LYS A 266 -35.58 6.59 -1.97
N ALA A 267 -35.46 6.37 -3.27
CA ALA A 267 -36.62 6.22 -4.17
C ALA A 267 -37.48 5.01 -3.82
N LEU A 268 -36.88 3.94 -3.28
CA LEU A 268 -37.57 2.76 -2.76
C LEU A 268 -38.15 2.96 -1.35
N GLY A 269 -38.05 4.16 -0.79
CA GLY A 269 -38.63 4.51 0.51
C GLY A 269 -37.69 4.24 1.71
N ALA A 270 -36.41 3.93 1.49
CA ALA A 270 -35.45 3.77 2.58
C ALA A 270 -35.24 5.10 3.35
N GLN A 271 -35.27 5.02 4.67
CA GLN A 271 -35.14 6.14 5.60
C GLN A 271 -34.17 5.81 6.73
N GLY A 272 -33.70 6.85 7.46
CA GLY A 272 -32.84 6.65 8.61
C GLY A 272 -31.53 5.89 8.25
N ILE A 273 -30.97 6.19 7.08
CA ILE A 273 -29.79 5.48 6.57
C ILE A 273 -28.56 5.91 7.35
N LEU A 274 -27.96 4.95 8.07
CA LEU A 274 -26.73 5.15 8.83
C LEU A 274 -25.59 4.41 8.12
N VAL A 275 -24.42 5.06 8.07
CA VAL A 275 -23.20 4.53 7.46
C VAL A 275 -22.08 4.58 8.48
N LEU A 276 -21.65 3.42 8.96
CA LEU A 276 -20.64 3.31 10.00
C LEU A 276 -19.34 2.72 9.43
N PRO A 277 -18.17 3.20 9.88
CA PRO A 277 -16.91 2.56 9.56
C PRO A 277 -16.84 1.17 10.21
N ILE A 278 -16.16 0.25 9.54
CA ILE A 278 -15.83 -1.08 10.09
C ILE A 278 -14.34 -1.05 10.42
N GLU A 279 -13.98 -1.31 11.65
CA GLU A 279 -12.58 -1.33 12.08
C GLU A 279 -11.88 -2.63 11.68
N LYS A 280 -12.56 -3.75 11.82
CA LYS A 280 -12.03 -5.08 11.57
C LYS A 280 -13.11 -5.98 10.98
N MET A 281 -12.74 -6.82 10.02
CA MET A 281 -13.64 -7.79 9.44
C MET A 281 -12.91 -9.12 9.24
N ILE A 282 -13.53 -10.21 9.72
CA ILE A 282 -13.04 -11.58 9.52
C ILE A 282 -13.96 -12.24 8.49
N LEU A 283 -13.37 -12.73 7.40
CA LEU A 283 -14.08 -13.38 6.29
C LEU A 283 -14.09 -14.90 6.44
#